data_06cf0ed62e249e8f73b9c086641b1cf6
#
_entry.id   06cf0ed62e249e8f73b9c086641b1cf6
#
_cell.length_a   1.000
_cell.length_b   1.000
_cell.length_c   1.000
_cell.angle_alpha   90.00
_cell.angle_beta   90.00
_cell.angle_gamma   90.00
#
_symmetry.space_group_name_H-M   'P 1'
#
loop_
_entity.id
_entity.type
_entity.pdbx_description
1 polymer ?
#
loop_
_entity_poly.entity_id
_entity_poly.type
_entity_poly.pdbx_seq_one_letter_code
_entity_poly.pdbx_strand_id
1 'polypeptide(L)'
;MKELDLTKYGIKGATVIAHNPSYEYLFAEETKPELTGYAKGQNTELNAVNVMTGIYTGRSPKDKYIVMDANSKDTVWWTTEGYKNDNHPMSEDVWAKVKELAIKELSGKNLYVVDAFCGANKDTRMAVRFIVEVAWQAHFVKNMFIQPSEEELANFEPDFVIYNASLAKVENYKELGLNSETCVAFNTTSREQVILNTWYGGEMKKGMFSMMNYYLPLRGIASMHCSANTDMEGKNTAIFFGLSGTGKTTLSTDPKRLLIGDDEHGWDDQGVFNFEGGCYAKVINLDKESEPDIYAAIRRNALLENVTVAEDGKIDFADKSVTENTRVSYPINHIEKIVRPISAGPAAKNVIFLSADAFGVLPPVSILTPEQTKYYFLSGFTAKLAGTERGITEPTPTFSACFGQAFLELHPTKYAEELVKKMEKSGAKAYLVNTGWNGTGKRISIRDTRGIIDAILGGDILTAPTKKIPFFNFEVPTALPGVDPAILDPRDTYADAAQWEEKAKDLAARFIKNFDKYTSNEAGKALVAAGPQL
;
A
#
# COMPACT_ATOMS: atom_id res chain seq x y z
N MET A 1 -15.30 0.58 32.84
CA MET A 1 -15.54 0.08 31.46
C MET A 1 -16.39 -1.18 31.56
N LYS A 2 -17.37 -1.34 30.69
CA LYS A 2 -18.14 -2.58 30.58
C LYS A 2 -17.20 -3.68 30.08
N GLU A 3 -17.17 -4.82 30.75
CA GLU A 3 -16.34 -5.94 30.33
C GLU A 3 -16.72 -6.37 28.92
N LEU A 4 -15.71 -6.57 28.06
CA LEU A 4 -15.96 -6.94 26.66
C LEU A 4 -16.42 -8.40 26.59
N ASP A 5 -17.60 -8.61 26.05
CA ASP A 5 -18.16 -9.95 25.82
C ASP A 5 -17.86 -10.44 24.40
N LEU A 6 -17.02 -11.49 24.30
CA LEU A 6 -16.69 -12.12 23.02
C LEU A 6 -17.60 -13.30 22.68
N THR A 7 -18.52 -13.69 23.56
CA THR A 7 -19.45 -14.79 23.28
C THR A 7 -20.39 -14.50 22.12
N LYS A 8 -20.70 -13.23 21.88
CA LYS A 8 -21.47 -12.80 20.70
C LYS A 8 -20.77 -13.11 19.37
N TYR A 9 -19.44 -13.32 19.38
CA TYR A 9 -18.66 -13.76 18.23
C TYR A 9 -18.43 -15.29 18.22
N GLY A 10 -19.04 -16.03 19.15
CA GLY A 10 -18.85 -17.46 19.32
C GLY A 10 -17.62 -17.86 20.11
N ILE A 11 -16.78 -16.91 20.54
CA ILE A 11 -15.55 -17.17 21.30
C ILE A 11 -15.91 -17.36 22.77
N LYS A 12 -15.57 -18.54 23.33
CA LYS A 12 -15.94 -18.94 24.68
C LYS A 12 -14.71 -19.22 25.55
N GLY A 13 -14.85 -19.00 26.85
CA GLY A 13 -13.83 -19.42 27.82
C GLY A 13 -12.50 -18.69 27.69
N ALA A 14 -12.45 -17.48 27.15
CA ALA A 14 -11.24 -16.67 27.15
C ALA A 14 -10.77 -16.46 28.59
N THR A 15 -9.49 -16.75 28.86
CA THR A 15 -8.92 -16.70 30.21
C THR A 15 -8.67 -15.27 30.66
N VAL A 16 -8.15 -14.46 29.74
CA VAL A 16 -7.95 -13.01 29.88
C VAL A 16 -8.30 -12.34 28.57
N ILE A 17 -9.00 -11.23 28.62
CA ILE A 17 -9.25 -10.37 27.48
C ILE A 17 -8.60 -9.02 27.76
N ALA A 18 -7.45 -8.75 27.12
CA ALA A 18 -6.81 -7.44 27.17
C ALA A 18 -7.45 -6.55 26.10
N HIS A 19 -8.35 -5.67 26.50
CA HIS A 19 -9.08 -4.77 25.62
C HIS A 19 -8.40 -3.42 25.52
N ASN A 20 -8.00 -3.03 24.31
CA ASN A 20 -7.22 -1.82 24.02
C ASN A 20 -6.00 -1.64 24.96
N PRO A 21 -5.12 -2.64 25.06
CA PRO A 21 -3.99 -2.59 25.97
C PRO A 21 -3.06 -1.42 25.65
N SER A 22 -2.42 -0.88 26.70
CA SER A 22 -1.40 0.15 26.55
C SER A 22 -0.13 -0.41 25.90
N TYR A 23 0.74 0.47 25.39
CA TYR A 23 2.04 0.05 24.86
C TYR A 23 2.91 -0.61 25.92
N GLU A 24 2.85 -0.14 27.18
CA GLU A 24 3.58 -0.75 28.30
C GLU A 24 3.09 -2.16 28.58
N TYR A 25 1.78 -2.36 28.57
CA TYR A 25 1.19 -3.69 28.75
C TYR A 25 1.63 -4.64 27.63
N LEU A 26 1.54 -4.20 26.38
CA LEU A 26 1.95 -5.01 25.22
C LEU A 26 3.45 -5.31 25.24
N PHE A 27 4.28 -4.35 25.59
CA PHE A 27 5.72 -4.57 25.74
C PHE A 27 6.02 -5.64 26.78
N ALA A 28 5.36 -5.58 27.92
CA ALA A 28 5.52 -6.59 28.97
C ALA A 28 5.06 -7.98 28.51
N GLU A 29 3.93 -8.05 27.79
CA GLU A 29 3.38 -9.30 27.28
C GLU A 29 4.26 -9.94 26.19
N GLU A 30 4.71 -9.16 25.21
CA GLU A 30 5.48 -9.66 24.05
C GLU A 30 6.94 -9.97 24.35
N THR A 31 7.47 -9.49 25.49
CA THR A 31 8.86 -9.73 25.90
C THR A 31 8.99 -10.63 27.13
N LYS A 32 7.91 -11.29 27.55
CA LYS A 32 7.94 -12.24 28.69
C LYS A 32 9.03 -13.30 28.50
N PRO A 33 9.86 -13.57 29.52
CA PRO A 33 10.96 -14.55 29.43
C PRO A 33 10.51 -15.97 29.06
N GLU A 34 9.31 -16.36 29.51
CA GLU A 34 8.73 -17.69 29.28
C GLU A 34 8.21 -17.90 27.86
N LEU A 35 8.05 -16.85 27.07
CA LEU A 35 7.62 -16.97 25.65
C LEU A 35 8.69 -17.66 24.82
N THR A 36 8.24 -18.48 23.88
CA THR A 36 9.08 -19.21 22.93
C THR A 36 8.61 -19.03 21.50
N GLY A 37 9.48 -19.34 20.54
CA GLY A 37 9.14 -19.29 19.12
C GLY A 37 8.75 -17.88 18.66
N TYR A 38 7.78 -17.81 17.76
CA TYR A 38 7.37 -16.56 17.13
C TYR A 38 6.51 -15.64 18.01
N ALA A 39 6.04 -16.11 19.16
CA ALA A 39 5.32 -15.28 20.11
C ALA A 39 6.26 -14.33 20.87
N LYS A 40 7.57 -14.66 20.94
CA LYS A 40 8.57 -13.92 21.70
C LYS A 40 9.14 -12.75 20.93
N GLY A 41 8.99 -11.56 21.49
CA GLY A 41 9.70 -10.37 21.06
C GLY A 41 11.03 -10.19 21.78
N GLN A 42 11.98 -9.58 21.11
CA GLN A 42 13.29 -9.21 21.65
C GLN A 42 13.46 -7.69 21.66
N ASN A 43 13.73 -7.11 22.82
CA ASN A 43 14.07 -5.70 22.89
C ASN A 43 15.44 -5.44 22.23
N THR A 44 15.57 -4.30 21.56
CA THR A 44 16.77 -3.94 20.79
C THR A 44 17.50 -2.75 21.41
N GLU A 45 18.71 -2.47 20.91
CA GLU A 45 19.53 -1.31 21.31
C GLU A 45 18.82 0.04 21.10
N LEU A 46 17.81 0.08 20.19
CA LEU A 46 17.00 1.26 19.91
C LEU A 46 15.69 1.29 20.74
N ASN A 47 15.51 0.38 21.68
CA ASN A 47 14.29 0.20 22.48
C ASN A 47 13.02 -0.12 21.68
N ALA A 48 13.15 -0.50 20.42
CA ALA A 48 12.08 -1.12 19.64
C ALA A 48 12.14 -2.64 19.83
N VAL A 49 10.99 -3.29 19.88
CA VAL A 49 10.92 -4.75 19.93
C VAL A 49 11.02 -5.32 18.53
N ASN A 50 11.82 -6.37 18.35
CA ASN A 50 11.86 -7.17 17.12
C ASN A 50 11.14 -8.49 17.32
N VAL A 51 10.35 -8.89 16.33
CA VAL A 51 9.64 -10.16 16.29
C VAL A 51 9.91 -10.91 14.98
N MET A 52 9.73 -12.22 15.03
CA MET A 52 9.84 -13.08 13.85
C MET A 52 8.45 -13.54 13.42
N THR A 53 8.14 -13.47 12.15
CA THR A 53 6.80 -13.79 11.63
C THR A 53 6.67 -15.20 11.06
N GLY A 54 7.68 -16.04 11.28
CA GLY A 54 7.68 -17.43 10.86
C GLY A 54 7.96 -17.61 9.38
N ILE A 55 7.33 -18.61 8.78
CA ILE A 55 7.53 -18.94 7.37
C ILE A 55 6.98 -17.87 6.42
N TYR A 56 6.05 -17.07 6.88
CA TYR A 56 5.49 -15.96 6.11
C TYR A 56 6.13 -14.64 6.53
N THR A 57 7.06 -14.17 5.73
CA THR A 57 7.71 -12.86 5.91
C THR A 57 7.07 -11.76 5.04
N GLY A 58 5.93 -12.07 4.43
CA GLY A 58 5.11 -11.22 3.60
C GLY A 58 3.71 -11.80 3.50
N ARG A 59 2.84 -11.10 2.77
CA ARG A 59 1.48 -11.59 2.50
C ARG A 59 1.50 -12.85 1.64
N SER A 60 0.41 -13.61 1.70
CA SER A 60 0.19 -14.80 0.88
C SER A 60 -0.98 -14.60 -0.09
N PRO A 61 -0.77 -13.96 -1.25
CA PRO A 61 -1.84 -13.65 -2.21
C PRO A 61 -2.58 -14.90 -2.72
N LYS A 62 -1.89 -16.02 -2.86
CA LYS A 62 -2.48 -17.29 -3.29
C LYS A 62 -3.51 -17.86 -2.29
N ASP A 63 -3.43 -17.42 -1.04
CA ASP A 63 -4.29 -17.88 0.05
C ASP A 63 -5.35 -16.85 0.44
N LYS A 64 -5.51 -15.81 -0.37
CA LYS A 64 -6.56 -14.79 -0.23
C LYS A 64 -7.85 -15.27 -0.88
N TYR A 65 -8.95 -15.18 -0.14
CA TYR A 65 -10.29 -15.57 -0.60
C TYR A 65 -11.32 -14.51 -0.24
N ILE A 66 -12.33 -14.39 -1.10
CA ILE A 66 -13.51 -13.54 -0.85
C ILE A 66 -14.74 -14.42 -0.98
N VAL A 67 -15.66 -14.33 -0.01
CA VAL A 67 -16.91 -15.09 -0.07
C VAL A 67 -17.74 -14.62 -1.26
N MET A 68 -18.09 -15.58 -2.11
CA MET A 68 -19.00 -15.34 -3.23
C MET A 68 -20.42 -15.64 -2.80
N ASP A 69 -21.18 -14.59 -2.57
CA ASP A 69 -22.61 -14.65 -2.20
C ASP A 69 -23.46 -13.79 -3.14
N ALA A 70 -24.73 -13.64 -2.83
CA ALA A 70 -25.66 -12.87 -3.65
C ALA A 70 -25.26 -11.39 -3.81
N ASN A 71 -24.54 -10.82 -2.84
CA ASN A 71 -24.12 -9.42 -2.87
C ASN A 71 -22.77 -9.23 -3.59
N SER A 72 -21.82 -10.13 -3.37
CA SER A 72 -20.45 -9.99 -3.88
C SER A 72 -20.25 -10.53 -5.29
N LYS A 73 -21.05 -11.49 -5.74
CA LYS A 73 -20.86 -12.18 -7.01
C LYS A 73 -20.79 -11.26 -8.23
N ASP A 74 -21.56 -10.19 -8.23
CA ASP A 74 -21.67 -9.24 -9.34
C ASP A 74 -20.83 -7.97 -9.15
N THR A 75 -20.20 -7.80 -7.98
CA THR A 75 -19.42 -6.58 -7.65
C THR A 75 -17.92 -6.83 -7.61
N VAL A 76 -17.48 -7.96 -7.10
CA VAL A 76 -16.06 -8.30 -6.98
C VAL A 76 -15.44 -8.61 -8.34
N TRP A 77 -14.24 -8.12 -8.54
CA TRP A 77 -13.41 -8.45 -9.69
C TRP A 77 -12.72 -9.79 -9.48
N TRP A 78 -13.40 -10.88 -9.85
CA TRP A 78 -12.94 -12.23 -9.61
C TRP A 78 -11.78 -12.64 -10.52
N THR A 79 -10.89 -13.49 -9.98
CA THR A 79 -9.92 -14.21 -10.82
C THR A 79 -10.64 -15.19 -11.76
N THR A 80 -10.19 -15.24 -13.02
CA THR A 80 -10.72 -16.17 -14.04
C THR A 80 -9.57 -16.81 -14.80
N GLU A 81 -9.85 -17.79 -15.65
CA GLU A 81 -8.81 -18.39 -16.51
C GLU A 81 -8.16 -17.38 -17.44
N GLY A 82 -8.94 -16.46 -18.00
CA GLY A 82 -8.46 -15.39 -18.90
C GLY A 82 -7.87 -14.19 -18.16
N TYR A 83 -8.01 -14.15 -16.83
CA TYR A 83 -7.72 -12.97 -16.06
C TYR A 83 -7.31 -13.31 -14.63
N LYS A 84 -6.01 -13.45 -14.39
CA LYS A 84 -5.50 -13.80 -13.06
C LYS A 84 -5.38 -12.58 -12.16
N ASN A 85 -5.99 -12.67 -10.98
CA ASN A 85 -5.79 -11.75 -9.86
C ASN A 85 -5.89 -12.52 -8.53
N ASP A 86 -5.80 -11.83 -7.41
CA ASP A 86 -5.76 -12.46 -6.08
C ASP A 86 -7.16 -12.63 -5.45
N ASN A 87 -8.24 -12.30 -6.16
CA ASN A 87 -9.60 -12.40 -5.64
C ASN A 87 -10.17 -13.79 -5.93
N HIS A 88 -9.76 -14.77 -5.13
CA HIS A 88 -10.24 -16.16 -5.26
C HIS A 88 -11.62 -16.31 -4.61
N PRO A 89 -12.61 -16.90 -5.30
CA PRO A 89 -13.92 -17.10 -4.71
C PRO A 89 -13.90 -18.18 -3.63
N MET A 90 -14.69 -17.98 -2.59
CA MET A 90 -14.94 -18.94 -1.53
C MET A 90 -16.45 -19.11 -1.35
N SER A 91 -16.94 -20.35 -1.23
CA SER A 91 -18.35 -20.59 -0.92
C SER A 91 -18.70 -20.20 0.51
N GLU A 92 -19.97 -19.93 0.77
CA GLU A 92 -20.49 -19.65 2.12
C GLU A 92 -20.27 -20.82 3.07
N ASP A 93 -20.36 -22.08 2.58
CA ASP A 93 -20.09 -23.29 3.38
C ASP A 93 -18.63 -23.38 3.81
N VAL A 94 -17.68 -23.11 2.93
CA VAL A 94 -16.25 -23.10 3.25
C VAL A 94 -15.93 -21.97 4.22
N TRP A 95 -16.52 -20.79 4.01
CA TRP A 95 -16.40 -19.65 4.93
C TRP A 95 -16.85 -20.04 6.35
N ALA A 96 -18.01 -20.69 6.50
CA ALA A 96 -18.49 -21.12 7.80
C ALA A 96 -17.51 -22.05 8.51
N LYS A 97 -16.87 -22.97 7.78
CA LYS A 97 -15.88 -23.92 8.31
C LYS A 97 -14.57 -23.25 8.74
N VAL A 98 -14.03 -22.34 7.92
CA VAL A 98 -12.78 -21.62 8.29
C VAL A 98 -13.02 -20.63 9.43
N LYS A 99 -14.19 -20.01 9.50
CA LYS A 99 -14.58 -19.17 10.63
C LYS A 99 -14.73 -19.98 11.92
N GLU A 100 -15.38 -21.14 11.86
CA GLU A 100 -15.51 -22.04 13.00
C GLU A 100 -14.14 -22.47 13.54
N LEU A 101 -13.19 -22.78 12.64
CA LEU A 101 -11.82 -23.12 13.00
C LEU A 101 -11.11 -21.96 13.73
N ALA A 102 -11.27 -20.73 13.24
CA ALA A 102 -10.73 -19.56 13.89
C ALA A 102 -11.33 -19.32 15.29
N ILE A 103 -12.65 -19.44 15.41
CA ILE A 103 -13.37 -19.29 16.69
C ILE A 103 -12.91 -20.36 17.69
N LYS A 104 -12.76 -21.60 17.26
CA LYS A 104 -12.25 -22.70 18.08
C LYS A 104 -10.85 -22.42 18.58
N GLU A 105 -9.96 -21.95 17.71
CA GLU A 105 -8.58 -21.60 18.07
C GLU A 105 -8.53 -20.47 19.10
N LEU A 106 -9.34 -19.43 18.94
CA LEU A 106 -9.35 -18.26 19.82
C LEU A 106 -10.06 -18.53 21.16
N SER A 107 -10.86 -19.58 21.26
CA SER A 107 -11.57 -19.94 22.51
C SER A 107 -10.62 -20.55 23.55
N GLY A 108 -10.86 -20.24 24.82
CA GLY A 108 -10.09 -20.77 25.95
C GLY A 108 -8.67 -20.20 26.11
N LYS A 109 -8.36 -19.10 25.49
CA LYS A 109 -7.03 -18.47 25.47
C LYS A 109 -7.01 -17.06 26.08
N ASN A 110 -5.80 -16.58 26.34
CA ASN A 110 -5.57 -15.15 26.53
C ASN A 110 -5.69 -14.46 25.17
N LEU A 111 -6.52 -13.43 25.11
CA LEU A 111 -6.78 -12.69 23.87
C LEU A 111 -6.48 -11.21 24.06
N TYR A 112 -6.05 -10.60 22.97
CA TYR A 112 -5.84 -9.17 22.86
C TYR A 112 -6.87 -8.64 21.85
N VAL A 113 -7.65 -7.66 22.27
CA VAL A 113 -8.66 -7.03 21.41
C VAL A 113 -8.32 -5.56 21.25
N VAL A 114 -8.09 -5.15 20.01
CA VAL A 114 -7.83 -3.75 19.68
C VAL A 114 -9.00 -3.23 18.86
N ASP A 115 -9.62 -2.18 19.37
CA ASP A 115 -10.65 -1.40 18.66
C ASP A 115 -9.98 -0.16 18.11
N ALA A 116 -10.09 0.04 16.80
CA ALA A 116 -9.42 1.14 16.11
C ALA A 116 -10.23 1.58 14.88
N PHE A 117 -9.83 2.70 14.27
CA PHE A 117 -10.42 3.17 13.03
C PHE A 117 -9.47 2.97 11.85
N CYS A 118 -10.05 2.61 10.71
CA CYS A 118 -9.43 2.68 9.40
C CYS A 118 -10.02 3.88 8.65
N GLY A 119 -9.22 4.95 8.50
CA GLY A 119 -9.65 6.22 7.91
C GLY A 119 -9.69 7.39 8.89
N ALA A 120 -9.03 8.50 8.52
CA ALA A 120 -8.98 9.70 9.35
C ALA A 120 -10.24 10.56 9.27
N ASN A 121 -11.05 10.42 8.20
CA ASN A 121 -12.31 11.14 8.08
C ASN A 121 -13.43 10.42 8.82
N LYS A 122 -14.05 11.09 9.77
CA LYS A 122 -15.11 10.51 10.63
C LYS A 122 -16.32 10.02 9.84
N ASP A 123 -16.67 10.66 8.72
CA ASP A 123 -17.87 10.33 7.94
C ASP A 123 -17.69 9.07 7.06
N THR A 124 -16.45 8.65 6.84
CA THR A 124 -16.11 7.58 5.90
C THR A 124 -15.28 6.47 6.52
N ARG A 125 -14.77 6.68 7.75
CA ARG A 125 -13.96 5.70 8.46
C ARG A 125 -14.74 4.43 8.77
N MET A 126 -14.00 3.36 8.93
CA MET A 126 -14.51 2.06 9.36
C MET A 126 -14.02 1.78 10.79
N ALA A 127 -14.95 1.45 11.68
CA ALA A 127 -14.63 0.97 13.02
C ALA A 127 -14.28 -0.52 12.95
N VAL A 128 -13.08 -0.90 13.37
CA VAL A 128 -12.56 -2.25 13.23
C VAL A 128 -12.21 -2.84 14.60
N ARG A 129 -12.67 -4.05 14.83
CA ARG A 129 -12.28 -4.85 16.01
C ARG A 129 -11.35 -5.96 15.60
N PHE A 130 -10.14 -5.93 16.12
CA PHE A 130 -9.12 -6.95 15.92
C PHE A 130 -9.11 -7.89 17.11
N ILE A 131 -9.35 -9.18 16.88
CA ILE A 131 -9.28 -10.22 17.91
C ILE A 131 -8.06 -11.10 17.58
N VAL A 132 -7.04 -11.03 18.41
CA VAL A 132 -5.75 -11.72 18.18
C VAL A 132 -5.31 -12.49 19.42
N GLU A 133 -4.54 -13.57 19.21
CA GLU A 133 -4.00 -14.41 20.27
C GLU A 133 -2.51 -14.14 20.57
N VAL A 134 -1.87 -13.24 19.80
CA VAL A 134 -0.46 -12.90 19.91
C VAL A 134 -0.30 -11.44 20.27
N ALA A 135 0.41 -11.16 21.37
CA ALA A 135 0.56 -9.80 21.90
C ALA A 135 1.16 -8.81 20.88
N TRP A 136 2.23 -9.20 20.18
CA TRP A 136 2.85 -8.30 19.21
C TRP A 136 2.01 -8.04 17.97
N GLN A 137 1.04 -8.90 17.63
CA GLN A 137 0.06 -8.62 16.59
C GLN A 137 -0.90 -7.50 17.01
N ALA A 138 -1.28 -7.46 18.29
CA ALA A 138 -2.02 -6.33 18.85
C ALA A 138 -1.18 -5.05 18.84
N HIS A 139 0.10 -5.13 19.14
CA HIS A 139 1.04 -4.00 19.02
C HIS A 139 1.13 -3.50 17.57
N PHE A 140 1.24 -4.39 16.60
CA PHE A 140 1.24 -4.03 15.18
C PHE A 140 -0.01 -3.23 14.79
N VAL A 141 -1.21 -3.72 15.11
CA VAL A 141 -2.44 -3.00 14.76
C VAL A 141 -2.60 -1.70 15.53
N LYS A 142 -2.12 -1.64 16.77
CA LYS A 142 -2.08 -0.39 17.53
C LYS A 142 -1.19 0.67 16.87
N ASN A 143 -0.08 0.27 16.25
CA ASN A 143 0.77 1.16 15.49
C ASN A 143 0.10 1.60 14.18
N MET A 144 -0.57 0.67 13.47
CA MET A 144 -0.98 0.88 12.09
C MET A 144 -2.36 1.50 11.92
N PHE A 145 -3.24 1.41 12.91
CA PHE A 145 -4.60 1.94 12.84
C PHE A 145 -4.79 3.14 13.75
N ILE A 146 -5.80 3.94 13.43
CA ILE A 146 -6.10 5.17 14.17
C ILE A 146 -6.72 4.83 15.50
N GLN A 147 -6.11 5.28 16.59
CA GLN A 147 -6.57 4.99 17.94
C GLN A 147 -7.76 5.90 18.29
N PRO A 148 -8.88 5.32 18.77
CA PRO A 148 -10.01 6.09 19.23
C PRO A 148 -9.68 6.87 20.52
N SER A 149 -10.38 7.98 20.72
CA SER A 149 -10.40 8.65 22.02
C SER A 149 -11.12 7.80 23.09
N GLU A 150 -10.98 8.14 24.37
CA GLU A 150 -11.69 7.46 25.45
C GLU A 150 -13.22 7.55 25.29
N GLU A 151 -13.73 8.69 24.82
CA GLU A 151 -15.15 8.89 24.53
C GLU A 151 -15.62 8.00 23.37
N GLU A 152 -14.83 7.91 22.30
CA GLU A 152 -15.14 7.04 21.15
C GLU A 152 -15.10 5.57 21.54
N LEU A 153 -14.17 5.15 22.42
CA LEU A 153 -14.10 3.77 22.94
C LEU A 153 -15.29 3.40 23.81
N ALA A 154 -15.82 4.35 24.60
CA ALA A 154 -16.96 4.10 25.46
C ALA A 154 -18.23 3.71 24.67
N ASN A 155 -18.34 4.18 23.43
CA ASN A 155 -19.46 3.93 22.53
C ASN A 155 -19.07 3.16 21.27
N PHE A 156 -17.94 2.44 21.30
CA PHE A 156 -17.41 1.76 20.14
C PHE A 156 -18.27 0.57 19.73
N GLU A 157 -18.76 0.60 18.50
CA GLU A 157 -19.40 -0.53 17.83
C GLU A 157 -18.64 -0.79 16.53
N PRO A 158 -18.11 -2.03 16.33
CA PRO A 158 -17.34 -2.33 15.13
C PRO A 158 -18.22 -2.45 13.89
N ASP A 159 -17.76 -1.82 12.79
CA ASP A 159 -18.29 -2.06 11.45
C ASP A 159 -17.72 -3.35 10.84
N PHE A 160 -16.51 -3.71 11.26
CA PHE A 160 -15.77 -4.85 10.71
C PHE A 160 -15.01 -5.59 11.82
N VAL A 161 -14.98 -6.92 11.77
CA VAL A 161 -14.32 -7.76 12.77
C VAL A 161 -13.27 -8.65 12.13
N ILE A 162 -12.08 -8.68 12.69
CA ILE A 162 -10.96 -9.53 12.24
C ILE A 162 -10.68 -10.59 13.31
N TYR A 163 -10.78 -11.84 12.89
CA TYR A 163 -10.40 -13.03 13.68
C TYR A 163 -9.02 -13.50 13.23
N ASN A 164 -7.98 -13.17 13.98
CA ASN A 164 -6.62 -13.60 13.65
C ASN A 164 -6.21 -14.79 14.53
N ALA A 165 -6.36 -15.99 13.97
CA ALA A 165 -6.04 -17.27 14.59
C ALA A 165 -4.77 -17.87 13.95
N SER A 166 -3.64 -17.16 14.08
CA SER A 166 -2.37 -17.48 13.40
C SER A 166 -1.82 -18.88 13.70
N LEU A 167 -2.16 -19.45 14.85
CA LEU A 167 -1.68 -20.78 15.27
C LEU A 167 -2.48 -21.93 14.67
N ALA A 168 -3.68 -21.66 14.16
CA ALA A 168 -4.52 -22.71 13.54
C ALA A 168 -4.11 -22.94 12.09
N LYS A 169 -4.25 -24.19 11.64
CA LYS A 169 -4.03 -24.63 10.26
C LYS A 169 -5.29 -25.24 9.69
N VAL A 170 -5.50 -25.06 8.39
CA VAL A 170 -6.57 -25.76 7.67
C VAL A 170 -6.02 -27.10 7.16
N GLU A 171 -6.00 -28.12 8.00
CA GLU A 171 -5.39 -29.41 7.67
C GLU A 171 -6.08 -30.11 6.48
N ASN A 172 -7.41 -29.96 6.39
CA ASN A 172 -8.21 -30.51 5.31
C ASN A 172 -8.43 -29.55 4.12
N TYR A 173 -7.48 -28.66 3.88
CA TYR A 173 -7.61 -27.60 2.87
C TYR A 173 -7.97 -28.11 1.46
N LYS A 174 -7.46 -29.29 1.07
CA LYS A 174 -7.76 -29.88 -0.24
C LYS A 174 -9.24 -30.23 -0.38
N GLU A 175 -9.85 -30.77 0.68
CA GLU A 175 -11.28 -31.11 0.71
C GLU A 175 -12.15 -29.84 0.62
N LEU A 176 -11.65 -28.72 1.15
CA LEU A 176 -12.32 -27.43 1.11
C LEU A 176 -12.05 -26.64 -0.18
N GLY A 177 -11.21 -27.17 -1.07
CA GLY A 177 -10.83 -26.48 -2.31
C GLY A 177 -9.89 -25.29 -2.12
N LEU A 178 -9.15 -25.24 -1.00
CA LEU A 178 -8.18 -24.20 -0.72
C LEU A 178 -6.80 -24.55 -1.28
N ASN A 179 -5.95 -23.54 -1.46
CA ASN A 179 -4.63 -23.68 -2.08
C ASN A 179 -3.58 -24.25 -1.11
N SER A 180 -3.74 -24.01 0.19
CA SER A 180 -2.83 -24.49 1.22
C SER A 180 -3.50 -24.54 2.60
N GLU A 181 -2.74 -24.93 3.63
CA GLU A 181 -3.14 -24.89 5.05
C GLU A 181 -3.38 -23.46 5.57
N THR A 182 -2.98 -22.45 4.81
CA THR A 182 -3.11 -21.03 5.14
C THR A 182 -4.37 -20.46 4.50
N CYS A 183 -5.09 -19.62 5.22
CA CYS A 183 -6.30 -19.00 4.72
C CYS A 183 -6.40 -17.56 5.21
N VAL A 184 -6.58 -16.62 4.27
CA VAL A 184 -6.89 -15.21 4.53
C VAL A 184 -8.18 -14.93 3.79
N ALA A 185 -9.30 -15.01 4.49
CA ALA A 185 -10.63 -14.96 3.89
C ALA A 185 -11.42 -13.74 4.36
N PHE A 186 -12.17 -13.15 3.43
CA PHE A 186 -13.01 -11.98 3.66
C PHE A 186 -14.45 -12.29 3.33
N ASN A 187 -15.37 -11.87 4.20
CA ASN A 187 -16.78 -11.83 3.93
C ASN A 187 -17.24 -10.37 3.90
N THR A 188 -17.48 -9.84 2.71
CA THR A 188 -17.86 -8.44 2.53
C THR A 188 -19.30 -8.14 2.96
N THR A 189 -20.13 -9.15 3.05
CA THR A 189 -21.54 -9.04 3.47
C THR A 189 -21.67 -9.02 4.98
N SER A 190 -21.04 -9.97 5.69
CA SER A 190 -21.02 -10.01 7.15
C SER A 190 -19.97 -9.07 7.76
N ARG A 191 -19.08 -8.50 6.93
CA ARG A 191 -17.99 -7.59 7.32
C ARG A 191 -17.02 -8.21 8.30
N GLU A 192 -16.41 -9.30 7.86
CA GLU A 192 -15.49 -10.10 8.67
C GLU A 192 -14.28 -10.54 7.85
N GLN A 193 -13.15 -10.69 8.54
CA GLN A 193 -11.95 -11.35 8.01
C GLN A 193 -11.53 -12.47 8.95
N VAL A 194 -11.09 -13.59 8.38
CA VAL A 194 -10.47 -14.71 9.10
C VAL A 194 -9.06 -14.90 8.58
N ILE A 195 -8.09 -15.00 9.50
CA ILE A 195 -6.68 -15.26 9.21
C ILE A 195 -6.26 -16.53 9.92
N LEU A 196 -5.74 -17.50 9.17
CA LEU A 196 -5.28 -18.80 9.66
C LEU A 196 -3.88 -19.10 9.14
N ASN A 197 -3.02 -19.61 10.01
CA ASN A 197 -1.67 -20.12 9.70
C ASN A 197 -0.69 -19.12 9.11
N THR A 198 -0.86 -17.84 9.37
CA THR A 198 0.15 -16.83 9.08
C THR A 198 0.27 -15.85 10.23
N TRP A 199 1.51 -15.54 10.62
CA TRP A 199 1.81 -14.60 11.71
C TRP A 199 2.02 -13.16 11.19
N TYR A 200 2.17 -13.02 9.88
CA TYR A 200 2.49 -11.74 9.25
C TYR A 200 1.40 -10.70 9.49
N GLY A 201 1.73 -9.64 10.23
CA GLY A 201 0.77 -8.58 10.59
C GLY A 201 0.20 -7.81 9.40
N GLY A 202 0.95 -7.76 8.30
CA GLY A 202 0.53 -7.12 7.05
C GLY A 202 -0.74 -7.69 6.43
N GLU A 203 -1.18 -8.90 6.79
CA GLU A 203 -2.47 -9.44 6.34
C GLU A 203 -3.65 -8.66 6.95
N MET A 204 -3.54 -8.20 8.19
CA MET A 204 -4.55 -7.33 8.80
C MET A 204 -4.55 -5.93 8.19
N LYS A 205 -3.35 -5.36 8.02
CA LYS A 205 -3.17 -4.01 7.42
C LYS A 205 -3.73 -3.95 6.01
N LYS A 206 -3.22 -4.80 5.12
CA LYS A 206 -3.63 -4.86 3.71
C LYS A 206 -5.02 -5.45 3.52
N GLY A 207 -5.45 -6.30 4.43
CA GLY A 207 -6.83 -6.77 4.48
C GLY A 207 -7.82 -5.63 4.63
N MET A 208 -7.60 -4.72 5.57
CA MET A 208 -8.46 -3.55 5.72
C MET A 208 -8.34 -2.58 4.56
N PHE A 209 -7.14 -2.42 3.97
CA PHE A 209 -6.99 -1.64 2.75
C PHE A 209 -7.84 -2.23 1.60
N SER A 210 -7.81 -3.55 1.41
CA SER A 210 -8.67 -4.22 0.42
C SER A 210 -10.16 -3.98 0.69
N MET A 211 -10.57 -3.97 1.95
CA MET A 211 -11.96 -3.69 2.32
C MET A 211 -12.35 -2.23 2.06
N MET A 212 -11.47 -1.28 2.36
CA MET A 212 -11.68 0.12 1.96
C MET A 212 -11.79 0.26 0.45
N ASN A 213 -10.97 -0.48 -0.31
CA ASN A 213 -11.04 -0.55 -1.77
C ASN A 213 -12.34 -1.18 -2.29
N TYR A 214 -13.03 -1.97 -1.48
CA TYR A 214 -14.34 -2.50 -1.84
C TYR A 214 -15.47 -1.50 -1.52
N TYR A 215 -15.53 -1.00 -0.28
CA TYR A 215 -16.67 -0.22 0.19
C TYR A 215 -16.66 1.24 -0.29
N LEU A 216 -15.51 1.90 -0.31
CA LEU A 216 -15.44 3.34 -0.58
C LEU A 216 -15.75 3.71 -2.03
N PRO A 217 -15.20 3.03 -3.06
CA PRO A 217 -15.53 3.38 -4.45
C PRO A 217 -17.01 3.17 -4.78
N LEU A 218 -17.69 2.21 -4.14
CA LEU A 218 -19.13 2.01 -4.27
C LEU A 218 -19.96 3.18 -3.70
N ARG A 219 -19.35 4.00 -2.85
CA ARG A 219 -19.92 5.23 -2.29
C ARG A 219 -19.42 6.50 -2.99
N GLY A 220 -18.72 6.37 -4.11
CA GLY A 220 -18.17 7.50 -4.85
C GLY A 220 -16.95 8.17 -4.19
N ILE A 221 -16.20 7.43 -3.37
CA ILE A 221 -14.99 7.90 -2.70
C ILE A 221 -13.79 7.19 -3.33
N ALA A 222 -12.76 7.96 -3.74
CA ALA A 222 -11.54 7.37 -4.26
C ALA A 222 -10.75 6.69 -3.12
N SER A 223 -10.31 5.45 -3.36
CA SER A 223 -9.44 4.68 -2.48
C SER A 223 -8.14 4.39 -3.22
N MET A 224 -7.00 4.73 -2.62
CA MET A 224 -5.74 4.89 -3.35
C MET A 224 -4.55 4.30 -2.60
N HIS A 225 -3.76 3.52 -3.31
CA HIS A 225 -2.44 3.07 -2.86
C HIS A 225 -1.40 4.15 -3.24
N CYS A 226 -1.28 5.14 -2.39
CA CYS A 226 -0.42 6.30 -2.62
C CYS A 226 0.09 6.87 -1.30
N SER A 227 1.18 7.62 -1.36
CA SER A 227 1.57 8.54 -0.30
C SER A 227 0.98 9.93 -0.57
N ALA A 228 0.85 10.74 0.48
CA ALA A 228 0.32 12.09 0.37
C ALA A 228 1.04 13.06 1.31
N ASN A 229 1.24 14.27 0.84
CA ASN A 229 1.77 15.37 1.65
C ASN A 229 1.07 16.68 1.29
N THR A 230 1.31 17.70 2.09
CA THR A 230 0.84 19.06 1.84
C THR A 230 1.95 20.07 2.16
N ASP A 231 1.80 21.32 1.74
CA ASP A 231 2.71 22.38 2.12
C ASP A 231 2.61 22.69 3.62
N MET A 232 3.50 23.54 4.13
CA MET A 232 3.57 23.90 5.55
C MET A 232 2.32 24.66 6.03
N GLU A 233 1.52 25.21 5.12
CA GLU A 233 0.26 25.88 5.40
C GLU A 233 -0.97 24.96 5.31
N GLY A 234 -0.79 23.73 4.85
CA GLY A 234 -1.87 22.75 4.69
C GLY A 234 -2.83 23.04 3.55
N LYS A 235 -2.39 23.72 2.48
CA LYS A 235 -3.23 24.20 1.38
C LYS A 235 -2.96 23.52 0.04
N ASN A 236 -1.79 22.94 -0.14
CA ASN A 236 -1.33 22.37 -1.42
C ASN A 236 -1.04 20.87 -1.27
N THR A 237 -2.06 20.07 -1.34
CA THR A 237 -1.95 18.60 -1.24
C THR A 237 -1.48 18.00 -2.54
N ALA A 238 -0.52 17.09 -2.45
CA ALA A 238 -0.04 16.24 -3.54
C ALA A 238 -0.13 14.77 -3.15
N ILE A 239 -0.47 13.91 -4.12
CA ILE A 239 -0.49 12.46 -3.96
C ILE A 239 0.48 11.81 -4.93
N PHE A 240 1.16 10.76 -4.45
CA PHE A 240 2.22 10.06 -5.16
C PHE A 240 1.88 8.58 -5.24
N PHE A 241 1.66 8.09 -6.45
CA PHE A 241 1.54 6.66 -6.73
C PHE A 241 2.88 6.13 -7.23
N GLY A 242 3.16 4.89 -6.94
CA GLY A 242 4.37 4.24 -7.44
C GLY A 242 4.59 2.87 -6.81
N LEU A 243 5.19 1.98 -7.56
CA LEU A 243 5.59 0.66 -7.09
C LEU A 243 6.93 0.73 -6.32
N SER A 244 7.33 -0.37 -5.72
CA SER A 244 8.62 -0.46 -5.01
C SER A 244 9.79 -0.05 -5.93
N GLY A 245 10.70 0.75 -5.41
CA GLY A 245 11.88 1.20 -6.13
C GLY A 245 11.69 2.42 -7.05
N THR A 246 10.49 2.99 -7.13
CA THR A 246 10.20 4.19 -7.93
C THR A 246 10.51 5.51 -7.21
N GLY A 247 10.79 5.45 -5.91
CA GLY A 247 11.08 6.63 -5.10
C GLY A 247 9.88 7.23 -4.36
N LYS A 248 8.76 6.51 -4.29
CA LYS A 248 7.52 6.98 -3.64
C LYS A 248 7.78 7.56 -2.24
N THR A 249 8.39 6.79 -1.35
CA THR A 249 8.69 7.23 0.03
C THR A 249 9.67 8.40 0.05
N THR A 250 10.75 8.31 -0.71
CA THR A 250 11.79 9.35 -0.74
C THR A 250 11.27 10.68 -1.27
N LEU A 251 10.45 10.66 -2.31
CA LEU A 251 9.96 11.87 -2.98
C LEU A 251 8.76 12.50 -2.26
N SER A 252 7.95 11.70 -1.57
CA SER A 252 6.85 12.22 -0.75
C SER A 252 7.31 12.75 0.61
N THR A 253 8.48 12.32 1.09
CA THR A 253 9.14 12.86 2.28
C THR A 253 10.01 14.04 1.86
N ASP A 254 9.55 15.24 2.11
CA ASP A 254 10.22 16.51 1.77
C ASP A 254 10.28 17.36 3.02
N PRO A 255 11.46 17.87 3.42
CA PRO A 255 11.59 18.72 4.60
C PRO A 255 10.80 20.03 4.50
N LYS A 256 10.37 20.43 3.31
CA LYS A 256 9.53 21.60 3.06
C LYS A 256 8.03 21.31 3.14
N ARG A 257 7.64 20.08 3.40
CA ARG A 257 6.23 19.64 3.38
C ARG A 257 5.86 18.84 4.62
N LEU A 258 4.57 18.72 4.88
CA LEU A 258 4.01 17.92 5.97
C LEU A 258 3.44 16.63 5.40
N LEU A 259 3.83 15.49 5.97
CA LEU A 259 3.32 14.17 5.59
C LEU A 259 1.87 14.02 6.07
N ILE A 260 0.98 13.59 5.18
CA ILE A 260 -0.36 13.12 5.51
C ILE A 260 -0.31 11.62 5.81
N GLY A 261 0.35 10.86 4.94
CA GLY A 261 0.61 9.43 5.12
C GLY A 261 1.51 8.88 4.01
N ASP A 262 2.05 7.69 4.24
CA ASP A 262 3.07 7.11 3.36
C ASP A 262 2.54 6.07 2.36
N ASP A 263 1.30 5.52 2.53
CA ASP A 263 0.91 4.34 1.76
C ASP A 263 -0.56 4.25 1.30
N GLU A 264 -1.54 4.60 2.15
CA GLU A 264 -2.96 4.33 1.88
C GLU A 264 -3.83 5.54 2.20
N HIS A 265 -4.60 6.01 1.21
CA HIS A 265 -5.42 7.22 1.35
C HIS A 265 -6.78 7.08 0.69
N GLY A 266 -7.75 7.81 1.21
CA GLY A 266 -9.02 8.10 0.56
C GLY A 266 -9.07 9.55 0.08
N TRP A 267 -9.95 9.81 -0.88
CA TRP A 267 -10.25 11.16 -1.34
C TRP A 267 -11.76 11.29 -1.52
N ASP A 268 -12.37 12.05 -0.63
CA ASP A 268 -13.79 12.39 -0.65
C ASP A 268 -14.02 13.88 -0.94
N ASP A 269 -15.21 14.35 -0.71
CA ASP A 269 -15.57 15.76 -0.94
C ASP A 269 -14.89 16.75 0.03
N GLN A 270 -14.38 16.27 1.16
CA GLN A 270 -13.62 17.10 2.11
C GLN A 270 -12.13 17.18 1.79
N GLY A 271 -11.59 16.22 1.05
CA GLY A 271 -10.19 16.18 0.65
C GLY A 271 -9.56 14.81 0.77
N VAL A 272 -8.24 14.79 0.88
CA VAL A 272 -7.42 13.58 0.99
C VAL A 272 -7.21 13.23 2.46
N PHE A 273 -7.40 11.98 2.83
CA PHE A 273 -7.24 11.51 4.21
C PHE A 273 -6.51 10.17 4.26
N ASN A 274 -5.68 10.00 5.29
CA ASN A 274 -4.97 8.76 5.55
C ASN A 274 -5.93 7.69 6.08
N PHE A 275 -5.75 6.43 5.65
CA PHE A 275 -6.47 5.31 6.27
C PHE A 275 -5.81 4.85 7.57
N GLU A 276 -4.53 5.14 7.74
CA GLU A 276 -3.68 4.58 8.77
C GLU A 276 -3.36 5.57 9.89
N GLY A 277 -3.01 5.03 11.06
CA GLY A 277 -2.49 5.79 12.20
C GLY A 277 -0.96 5.71 12.34
N GLY A 278 -0.30 4.99 11.47
CA GLY A 278 1.13 4.77 11.51
C GLY A 278 1.76 4.51 10.14
N CYS A 279 3.03 4.19 10.16
CA CYS A 279 3.83 3.86 8.98
C CYS A 279 4.40 2.44 9.07
N TYR A 280 4.55 1.79 7.93
CA TYR A 280 5.09 0.44 7.79
C TYR A 280 6.20 0.41 6.75
N ALA A 281 7.41 0.69 7.18
CA ALA A 281 8.56 0.89 6.31
C ALA A 281 9.42 -0.36 6.16
N LYS A 282 10.06 -0.52 5.00
CA LYS A 282 11.16 -1.48 4.80
C LYS A 282 12.40 -0.96 5.51
N VAL A 283 13.15 -1.85 6.15
CA VAL A 283 14.37 -1.51 6.89
C VAL A 283 15.60 -2.30 6.44
N ILE A 284 15.48 -3.10 5.36
CA ILE A 284 16.65 -3.73 4.78
C ILE A 284 17.65 -2.68 4.31
N ASN A 285 18.92 -2.81 4.71
CA ASN A 285 19.98 -1.83 4.45
C ASN A 285 19.65 -0.40 4.91
N LEU A 286 18.81 -0.25 5.95
CA LEU A 286 18.47 1.07 6.48
C LEU A 286 19.74 1.80 6.91
N ASP A 287 19.89 3.02 6.43
CA ASP A 287 21.00 3.91 6.74
C ASP A 287 20.49 5.23 7.34
N LYS A 288 21.09 5.61 8.46
CA LYS A 288 20.71 6.80 9.23
C LYS A 288 20.87 8.10 8.47
N GLU A 289 21.83 8.17 7.57
CA GLU A 289 22.12 9.42 6.82
C GLU A 289 21.18 9.58 5.62
N SER A 290 20.86 8.47 4.94
CA SER A 290 19.98 8.50 3.77
C SER A 290 18.49 8.50 4.12
N GLU A 291 18.10 7.88 5.24
CA GLU A 291 16.71 7.78 5.70
C GLU A 291 16.57 8.16 7.19
N PRO A 292 16.90 9.41 7.54
CA PRO A 292 16.99 9.84 8.93
C PRO A 292 15.64 9.76 9.68
N ASP A 293 14.53 10.03 9.01
CA ASP A 293 13.20 10.02 9.63
C ASP A 293 12.77 8.62 10.02
N ILE A 294 12.98 7.63 9.15
CA ILE A 294 12.67 6.22 9.45
C ILE A 294 13.57 5.73 10.58
N TYR A 295 14.87 6.02 10.50
CA TYR A 295 15.81 5.60 11.54
C TYR A 295 15.44 6.19 12.92
N ALA A 296 15.11 7.47 12.98
CA ALA A 296 14.70 8.15 14.21
C ALA A 296 13.34 7.65 14.75
N ALA A 297 12.48 7.13 13.89
CA ALA A 297 11.20 6.54 14.29
C ALA A 297 11.35 5.17 14.94
N ILE A 298 12.49 4.50 14.78
CA ILE A 298 12.78 3.21 15.44
C ILE A 298 13.21 3.48 16.87
N ARG A 299 12.25 3.47 17.77
CA ARG A 299 12.40 3.75 19.19
C ARG A 299 11.30 3.02 19.96
N ARG A 300 11.16 3.29 21.24
CA ARG A 300 10.08 2.70 22.07
C ARG A 300 8.71 2.86 21.37
N ASN A 301 7.93 1.80 21.36
CA ASN A 301 6.65 1.61 20.68
C ASN A 301 6.75 1.26 19.18
N ALA A 302 7.89 1.41 18.52
CA ALA A 302 8.10 0.82 17.22
C ALA A 302 8.23 -0.71 17.32
N LEU A 303 7.79 -1.42 16.28
CA LEU A 303 7.87 -2.87 16.18
C LEU A 303 8.62 -3.26 14.90
N LEU A 304 9.79 -3.88 15.07
CA LEU A 304 10.58 -4.46 13.99
C LEU A 304 10.10 -5.89 13.67
N GLU A 305 10.17 -6.28 12.43
CA GLU A 305 9.79 -7.61 11.96
C GLU A 305 10.91 -8.23 11.11
N ASN A 306 11.32 -9.43 11.51
CA ASN A 306 12.29 -10.29 10.80
C ASN A 306 13.68 -9.68 10.64
N VAL A 307 14.04 -8.74 11.47
CA VAL A 307 15.36 -8.14 11.49
C VAL A 307 16.31 -9.03 12.31
N THR A 308 17.56 -9.13 11.90
CA THR A 308 18.57 -9.86 12.68
C THR A 308 19.03 -9.01 13.86
N VAL A 309 18.87 -9.55 15.05
CA VAL A 309 19.24 -8.90 16.32
C VAL A 309 20.10 -9.84 17.14
N ALA A 310 21.28 -9.39 17.55
CA ALA A 310 22.19 -10.15 18.42
C ALA A 310 21.64 -10.27 19.85
N GLU A 311 22.21 -11.16 20.66
CA GLU A 311 21.79 -11.38 22.06
C GLU A 311 21.85 -10.11 22.90
N ASP A 312 22.82 -9.24 22.63
CA ASP A 312 22.98 -7.93 23.29
C ASP A 312 22.03 -6.84 22.79
N GLY A 313 21.15 -7.18 21.84
CA GLY A 313 20.16 -6.25 21.26
C GLY A 313 20.65 -5.46 20.05
N LYS A 314 21.89 -5.68 19.60
CA LYS A 314 22.45 -4.98 18.43
C LYS A 314 21.77 -5.41 17.15
N ILE A 315 21.37 -4.43 16.34
CA ILE A 315 20.62 -4.63 15.10
C ILE A 315 21.55 -4.70 13.89
N ASP A 316 21.34 -5.68 13.03
CA ASP A 316 21.95 -5.76 11.69
C ASP A 316 20.89 -5.58 10.60
N PHE A 317 20.75 -4.36 10.10
CA PHE A 317 19.81 -4.03 9.02
C PHE A 317 20.24 -4.57 7.64
N ALA A 318 21.50 -4.97 7.47
CA ALA A 318 22.00 -5.48 6.19
C ALA A 318 21.75 -6.99 6.01
N ASP A 319 21.51 -7.70 7.10
CA ASP A 319 21.29 -9.14 7.05
C ASP A 319 19.92 -9.47 6.43
N LYS A 320 19.96 -10.25 5.37
CA LYS A 320 18.80 -10.74 4.61
C LYS A 320 18.64 -12.26 4.67
N SER A 321 19.29 -12.90 5.62
CA SER A 321 19.27 -14.38 5.76
C SER A 321 17.85 -14.91 6.02
N VAL A 322 17.01 -14.15 6.72
CA VAL A 322 15.60 -14.48 6.95
C VAL A 322 14.74 -14.02 5.77
N THR A 323 14.85 -12.76 5.39
CA THR A 323 14.09 -12.14 4.30
C THR A 323 14.70 -10.80 3.89
N GLU A 324 14.49 -10.41 2.65
CA GLU A 324 14.72 -9.03 2.19
C GLU A 324 13.57 -8.08 2.58
N ASN A 325 12.43 -8.61 3.06
CA ASN A 325 11.26 -7.86 3.46
C ASN A 325 11.22 -7.56 4.97
N THR A 326 12.37 -7.18 5.53
CA THR A 326 12.42 -6.69 6.91
C THR A 326 11.63 -5.39 7.05
N ARG A 327 10.89 -5.23 8.14
CA ARG A 327 9.96 -4.12 8.34
C ARG A 327 10.06 -3.49 9.70
N VAL A 328 9.56 -2.28 9.79
CA VAL A 328 9.22 -1.61 11.05
C VAL A 328 7.84 -0.98 10.93
N SER A 329 7.02 -1.14 11.97
CA SER A 329 5.79 -0.35 12.15
C SER A 329 5.97 0.62 13.31
N TYR A 330 5.46 1.83 13.17
CA TYR A 330 5.49 2.85 14.22
C TYR A 330 4.30 3.81 14.07
N PRO A 331 3.85 4.42 15.18
CA PRO A 331 2.83 5.47 15.13
C PRO A 331 3.32 6.64 14.28
N ILE A 332 2.43 7.26 13.52
CA ILE A 332 2.81 8.36 12.60
C ILE A 332 3.45 9.55 13.34
N ASN A 333 3.11 9.74 14.63
CA ASN A 333 3.70 10.81 15.46
C ASN A 333 5.18 10.61 15.82
N HIS A 334 5.77 9.44 15.47
CA HIS A 334 7.22 9.27 15.50
C HIS A 334 7.93 10.09 14.41
N ILE A 335 7.22 10.52 13.39
CA ILE A 335 7.69 11.47 12.38
C ILE A 335 7.34 12.89 12.84
N GLU A 336 8.32 13.78 12.75
CA GLU A 336 8.17 15.17 13.25
C GLU A 336 7.26 16.02 12.34
N LYS A 337 7.52 15.98 11.03
CA LYS A 337 6.82 16.81 10.02
C LYS A 337 5.61 16.08 9.44
N ILE A 338 4.55 16.04 10.22
CA ILE A 338 3.26 15.47 9.84
C ILE A 338 2.13 16.49 10.00
N VAL A 339 1.04 16.27 9.31
CA VAL A 339 -0.20 17.04 9.50
C VAL A 339 -0.83 16.67 10.85
N ARG A 340 -1.20 17.65 11.62
CA ARG A 340 -1.87 17.49 12.93
C ARG A 340 -3.13 18.35 13.02
N PRO A 341 -4.13 18.00 13.84
CA PRO A 341 -4.20 16.81 14.71
C PRO A 341 -4.66 15.53 13.98
N ILE A 342 -5.18 15.66 12.77
CA ILE A 342 -5.75 14.58 11.95
C ILE A 342 -4.93 14.47 10.67
N SER A 343 -4.58 13.25 10.27
CA SER A 343 -3.84 12.97 9.02
C SER A 343 -4.74 13.15 7.79
N ALA A 344 -5.05 14.39 7.48
CA ALA A 344 -5.90 14.77 6.34
C ALA A 344 -5.48 16.14 5.79
N GLY A 345 -5.80 16.39 4.53
CA GLY A 345 -5.57 17.66 3.85
C GLY A 345 -6.69 17.98 2.86
N PRO A 346 -6.68 19.17 2.26
CA PRO A 346 -7.66 19.52 1.23
C PRO A 346 -7.53 18.60 0.01
N ALA A 347 -8.46 18.74 -0.93
CA ALA A 347 -8.41 18.06 -2.22
C ALA A 347 -7.03 18.23 -2.88
N ALA A 348 -6.51 17.16 -3.46
CA ALA A 348 -5.21 17.20 -4.11
C ALA A 348 -5.23 18.19 -5.30
N LYS A 349 -4.14 18.95 -5.44
CA LYS A 349 -3.88 19.80 -6.60
C LYS A 349 -3.00 19.11 -7.62
N ASN A 350 -2.16 18.19 -7.17
CA ASN A 350 -1.21 17.47 -8.01
C ASN A 350 -1.29 15.98 -7.74
N VAL A 351 -1.38 15.20 -8.83
CA VAL A 351 -1.37 13.75 -8.83
C VAL A 351 -0.12 13.30 -9.59
N ILE A 352 0.76 12.57 -8.93
CA ILE A 352 2.06 12.18 -9.49
C ILE A 352 2.14 10.67 -9.56
N PHE A 353 2.31 10.14 -10.78
CA PHE A 353 2.61 8.73 -11.03
C PHE A 353 4.11 8.57 -11.17
N LEU A 354 4.72 7.85 -10.24
CA LEU A 354 6.14 7.53 -10.28
C LEU A 354 6.36 6.21 -11.01
N SER A 355 7.28 6.21 -11.96
CA SER A 355 7.69 5.04 -12.72
C SER A 355 9.21 5.02 -12.82
N ALA A 356 9.82 3.86 -12.68
CA ALA A 356 11.25 3.67 -12.96
C ALA A 356 11.37 2.89 -14.27
N ASP A 357 11.51 3.61 -15.38
CA ASP A 357 11.63 3.02 -16.71
C ASP A 357 13.08 2.51 -16.94
N ALA A 358 13.23 1.22 -17.15
CA ALA A 358 14.53 0.60 -17.48
C ALA A 358 14.78 0.48 -19.00
N PHE A 359 13.80 0.87 -19.83
CA PHE A 359 13.91 0.84 -21.30
C PHE A 359 14.56 2.11 -21.87
N GLY A 360 14.63 3.18 -21.07
CA GLY A 360 15.20 4.46 -21.51
C GLY A 360 14.29 5.26 -22.46
N VAL A 361 12.99 5.07 -22.38
CA VAL A 361 12.00 5.61 -23.32
C VAL A 361 11.20 6.78 -22.75
N LEU A 362 10.71 6.64 -21.50
CA LEU A 362 9.80 7.61 -20.93
C LEU A 362 10.51 8.93 -20.57
N PRO A 363 9.87 10.08 -20.87
CA PRO A 363 10.39 11.38 -20.43
C PRO A 363 10.51 11.45 -18.90
N PRO A 364 11.43 12.26 -18.35
CA PRO A 364 11.51 12.51 -16.92
C PRO A 364 10.20 13.03 -16.33
N VAL A 365 9.44 13.80 -17.12
CA VAL A 365 8.09 14.24 -16.75
C VAL A 365 7.20 14.35 -17.97
N SER A 366 5.97 13.89 -17.85
CA SER A 366 4.92 14.02 -18.86
C SER A 366 3.66 14.60 -18.22
N ILE A 367 3.03 15.55 -18.89
CA ILE A 367 1.77 16.15 -18.48
C ILE A 367 0.64 15.32 -19.10
N LEU A 368 -0.25 14.78 -18.27
CA LEU A 368 -1.29 13.85 -18.72
C LEU A 368 -2.64 14.53 -18.92
N THR A 369 -3.33 14.18 -20.00
CA THR A 369 -4.76 14.46 -20.17
C THR A 369 -5.58 13.62 -19.18
N PRO A 370 -6.88 13.93 -18.94
CA PRO A 370 -7.73 13.08 -18.11
C PRO A 370 -7.81 11.63 -18.60
N GLU A 371 -7.90 11.40 -19.89
CA GLU A 371 -7.94 10.06 -20.49
C GLU A 371 -6.59 9.34 -20.35
N GLN A 372 -5.49 10.04 -20.59
CA GLN A 372 -4.13 9.49 -20.33
C GLN A 372 -3.95 9.18 -18.84
N THR A 373 -4.46 10.01 -17.96
CA THR A 373 -4.41 9.75 -16.51
C THR A 373 -5.05 8.41 -16.19
N LYS A 374 -6.24 8.13 -16.70
CA LYS A 374 -6.91 6.83 -16.53
C LYS A 374 -6.09 5.68 -17.12
N TYR A 375 -5.61 5.82 -18.36
CA TYR A 375 -4.85 4.78 -19.05
C TYR A 375 -3.58 4.40 -18.30
N TYR A 376 -2.76 5.37 -17.91
CA TYR A 376 -1.49 5.11 -17.24
C TYR A 376 -1.65 4.74 -15.76
N PHE A 377 -2.72 5.18 -15.13
CA PHE A 377 -3.13 4.69 -13.82
C PHE A 377 -3.50 3.21 -13.85
N LEU A 378 -4.30 2.80 -14.81
CA LEU A 378 -4.64 1.38 -15.03
C LEU A 378 -3.42 0.53 -15.37
N SER A 379 -2.46 1.08 -16.10
CA SER A 379 -1.22 0.37 -16.43
C SER A 379 -0.34 0.13 -15.20
N GLY A 380 -0.15 1.16 -14.36
CA GLY A 380 0.67 1.06 -13.15
C GLY A 380 2.08 0.54 -13.43
N PHE A 381 2.77 1.17 -14.38
CA PHE A 381 4.02 0.69 -14.96
C PHE A 381 5.24 1.04 -14.12
N THR A 382 6.13 0.06 -13.99
CA THR A 382 7.56 0.26 -13.70
C THR A 382 8.36 -0.82 -14.42
N ALA A 383 9.68 -0.74 -14.40
CA ALA A 383 10.53 -1.77 -14.97
C ALA A 383 11.77 -2.02 -14.11
N LYS A 384 12.30 -3.24 -14.20
CA LYS A 384 13.54 -3.64 -13.55
C LYS A 384 14.66 -3.67 -14.57
N LEU A 385 15.81 -3.12 -14.21
CA LEU A 385 17.01 -3.19 -15.03
C LEU A 385 17.59 -4.61 -15.02
N ALA A 386 18.19 -5.04 -16.14
CA ALA A 386 18.93 -6.29 -16.22
C ALA A 386 20.00 -6.40 -15.12
N GLY A 387 20.10 -7.54 -14.48
CA GLY A 387 21.10 -7.81 -13.43
C GLY A 387 20.76 -7.25 -12.04
N THR A 388 19.62 -6.59 -11.86
CA THR A 388 19.21 -6.05 -10.55
C THR A 388 18.62 -7.10 -9.60
N GLU A 389 18.10 -8.19 -10.15
CA GLU A 389 17.59 -9.35 -9.42
C GLU A 389 18.01 -10.65 -10.12
N ARG A 390 18.06 -11.73 -9.36
CA ARG A 390 18.39 -13.05 -9.89
C ARG A 390 17.38 -13.46 -10.96
N GLY A 391 17.87 -13.77 -12.17
CA GLY A 391 17.05 -14.18 -13.31
C GLY A 391 16.57 -13.03 -14.21
N ILE A 392 16.86 -11.77 -13.87
CA ILE A 392 16.58 -10.61 -14.72
C ILE A 392 17.76 -10.37 -15.64
N THR A 393 17.65 -10.81 -16.90
CA THR A 393 18.71 -10.72 -17.93
C THR A 393 18.50 -9.58 -18.92
N GLU A 394 17.31 -9.02 -18.97
CA GLU A 394 16.90 -7.89 -19.82
C GLU A 394 15.95 -6.97 -19.07
N PRO A 395 15.72 -5.73 -19.53
CA PRO A 395 14.72 -4.85 -18.93
C PRO A 395 13.35 -5.54 -18.89
N THR A 396 12.78 -5.67 -17.69
CA THR A 396 11.54 -6.41 -17.48
C THR A 396 10.46 -5.47 -16.95
N PRO A 397 9.34 -5.30 -17.68
CA PRO A 397 8.24 -4.45 -17.22
C PRO A 397 7.44 -5.13 -16.13
N THR A 398 6.94 -4.32 -15.20
CA THR A 398 5.93 -4.70 -14.23
C THR A 398 4.72 -3.79 -14.42
N PHE A 399 3.56 -4.37 -14.59
CA PHE A 399 2.29 -3.67 -14.67
C PHE A 399 1.41 -4.08 -13.50
N SER A 400 1.04 -3.12 -12.67
CA SER A 400 0.16 -3.34 -11.53
C SER A 400 -0.98 -2.32 -11.55
N ALA A 401 -2.18 -2.75 -11.86
CA ALA A 401 -3.34 -1.89 -12.00
C ALA A 401 -3.46 -0.92 -10.82
N CYS A 402 -3.62 0.36 -11.12
CA CYS A 402 -3.76 1.42 -10.12
C CYS A 402 -2.62 1.47 -9.10
N PHE A 403 -1.43 0.97 -9.47
CA PHE A 403 -0.26 0.82 -8.59
C PHE A 403 -0.50 -0.05 -7.34
N GLY A 404 -1.51 -0.91 -7.37
CA GLY A 404 -1.89 -1.73 -6.22
C GLY A 404 -2.83 -2.88 -6.57
N GLN A 405 -2.61 -3.57 -7.70
CA GLN A 405 -3.51 -4.61 -8.21
C GLN A 405 -3.88 -5.67 -7.16
N ALA A 406 -2.94 -6.07 -6.32
CA ALA A 406 -3.16 -7.09 -5.30
C ALA A 406 -4.25 -6.73 -4.27
N PHE A 407 -4.62 -5.46 -4.18
CA PHE A 407 -5.57 -4.94 -3.19
C PHE A 407 -6.90 -4.49 -3.81
N LEU A 408 -7.06 -4.60 -5.12
CA LEU A 408 -8.26 -4.17 -5.82
C LEU A 408 -9.34 -5.26 -5.74
N GLU A 409 -10.47 -4.89 -5.18
CA GLU A 409 -11.63 -5.79 -5.04
C GLU A 409 -12.66 -5.59 -6.15
N LEU A 410 -12.69 -4.39 -6.74
CA LEU A 410 -13.56 -4.03 -7.86
C LEU A 410 -12.76 -4.00 -9.17
N HIS A 411 -13.45 -3.96 -10.30
CA HIS A 411 -12.78 -3.80 -11.59
C HIS A 411 -11.91 -2.54 -11.58
N PRO A 412 -10.66 -2.59 -12.08
CA PRO A 412 -9.71 -1.47 -12.00
C PRO A 412 -10.21 -0.14 -12.57
N THR A 413 -11.05 -0.18 -13.61
CA THR A 413 -11.66 1.03 -14.20
C THR A 413 -12.47 1.84 -13.20
N LYS A 414 -13.04 1.22 -12.17
CA LYS A 414 -13.78 1.91 -11.12
C LYS A 414 -12.89 2.86 -10.31
N TYR A 415 -11.68 2.44 -10.00
CA TYR A 415 -10.70 3.27 -9.27
C TYR A 415 -10.19 4.43 -10.11
N ALA A 416 -9.92 4.20 -11.39
CA ALA A 416 -9.51 5.24 -12.33
C ALA A 416 -10.61 6.29 -12.52
N GLU A 417 -11.85 5.85 -12.63
CA GLU A 417 -13.03 6.71 -12.76
C GLU A 417 -13.20 7.61 -11.52
N GLU A 418 -13.14 7.05 -10.32
CA GLU A 418 -13.29 7.82 -9.08
C GLU A 418 -12.14 8.81 -8.88
N LEU A 419 -10.89 8.43 -9.18
CA LEU A 419 -9.75 9.33 -9.12
C LEU A 419 -9.95 10.55 -10.04
N VAL A 420 -10.29 10.32 -11.30
CA VAL A 420 -10.44 11.41 -12.28
C VAL A 420 -11.65 12.29 -11.96
N LYS A 421 -12.75 11.74 -11.45
CA LYS A 421 -13.88 12.55 -10.96
C LYS A 421 -13.44 13.52 -9.84
N LYS A 422 -12.64 13.07 -8.89
CA LYS A 422 -12.09 13.93 -7.84
C LYS A 422 -11.16 14.99 -8.40
N MET A 423 -10.31 14.62 -9.36
CA MET A 423 -9.40 15.55 -10.03
C MET A 423 -10.15 16.63 -10.80
N GLU A 424 -11.17 16.28 -11.58
CA GLU A 424 -11.99 17.23 -12.32
C GLU A 424 -12.67 18.24 -11.38
N LYS A 425 -13.22 17.77 -10.27
CA LYS A 425 -13.87 18.62 -9.28
C LYS A 425 -12.89 19.58 -8.60
N SER A 426 -11.67 19.16 -8.33
CA SER A 426 -10.64 19.98 -7.66
C SER A 426 -9.79 20.80 -8.61
N GLY A 427 -9.84 20.54 -9.91
CA GLY A 427 -8.93 21.12 -10.90
C GLY A 427 -7.52 20.54 -10.85
N ALA A 428 -7.33 19.39 -10.22
CA ALA A 428 -6.03 18.72 -10.10
C ALA A 428 -5.45 18.35 -11.47
N LYS A 429 -4.12 18.37 -11.55
CA LYS A 429 -3.34 17.94 -12.71
C LYS A 429 -2.60 16.64 -12.40
N ALA A 430 -2.43 15.80 -13.41
CA ALA A 430 -1.68 14.57 -13.29
C ALA A 430 -0.41 14.60 -14.12
N TYR A 431 0.64 13.96 -13.58
CA TYR A 431 1.96 13.89 -14.19
C TYR A 431 2.51 12.47 -14.07
N LEU A 432 3.15 12.00 -15.14
CA LEU A 432 3.96 10.77 -15.10
C LEU A 432 5.42 11.19 -14.95
N VAL A 433 6.02 10.84 -13.84
CA VAL A 433 7.42 11.16 -13.51
C VAL A 433 8.26 9.90 -13.58
N ASN A 434 9.23 9.88 -14.50
CA ASN A 434 10.17 8.78 -14.66
C ASN A 434 11.41 9.00 -13.79
N THR A 435 11.60 8.14 -12.79
CA THR A 435 12.77 8.11 -11.90
C THR A 435 13.80 7.06 -12.33
N GLY A 436 13.62 6.45 -13.48
CA GLY A 436 14.45 5.38 -14.04
C GLY A 436 15.62 5.89 -14.88
N TRP A 437 15.86 5.23 -15.99
CA TRP A 437 17.00 5.42 -16.88
C TRP A 437 16.62 6.14 -18.17
N ASN A 438 17.59 6.72 -18.83
CA ASN A 438 17.45 7.34 -20.14
C ASN A 438 18.51 6.79 -21.12
N GLY A 439 18.62 7.37 -22.31
CA GLY A 439 19.53 6.92 -23.37
C GLY A 439 21.02 6.98 -23.02
N THR A 440 21.40 7.68 -21.96
CA THR A 440 22.80 7.67 -21.47
C THR A 440 23.18 6.38 -20.74
N GLY A 441 22.23 5.48 -20.48
CA GLY A 441 22.40 4.29 -19.65
C GLY A 441 22.55 4.59 -18.16
N LYS A 442 22.35 5.83 -17.75
CA LYS A 442 22.38 6.26 -16.34
C LYS A 442 20.98 6.53 -15.85
N ARG A 443 20.77 6.32 -14.55
CA ARG A 443 19.53 6.70 -13.88
C ARG A 443 19.42 8.22 -13.80
N ILE A 444 18.22 8.73 -14.04
CA ILE A 444 17.92 10.16 -13.85
C ILE A 444 18.27 10.56 -12.42
N SER A 445 19.00 11.66 -12.27
CA SER A 445 19.52 12.09 -10.96
C SER A 445 18.39 12.44 -10.00
N ILE A 446 18.59 12.17 -8.71
CA ILE A 446 17.65 12.58 -7.68
C ILE A 446 17.49 14.11 -7.64
N ARG A 447 18.53 14.84 -7.97
CA ARG A 447 18.52 16.30 -8.09
C ARG A 447 17.54 16.77 -9.16
N ASP A 448 17.61 16.20 -10.37
CA ASP A 448 16.72 16.54 -11.47
C ASP A 448 15.28 16.12 -11.15
N THR A 449 15.10 14.95 -10.57
CA THR A 449 13.77 14.47 -10.14
C THR A 449 13.14 15.41 -9.09
N ARG A 450 13.91 15.85 -8.10
CA ARG A 450 13.41 16.82 -7.11
C ARG A 450 13.12 18.19 -7.73
N GLY A 451 13.92 18.63 -8.69
CA GLY A 451 13.65 19.85 -9.47
C GLY A 451 12.32 19.74 -10.24
N ILE A 452 12.04 18.60 -10.84
CA ILE A 452 10.77 18.32 -11.50
C ILE A 452 9.60 18.36 -10.51
N ILE A 453 9.73 17.69 -9.38
CA ILE A 453 8.69 17.70 -8.33
C ILE A 453 8.45 19.12 -7.82
N ASP A 454 9.50 19.90 -7.57
CA ASP A 454 9.38 21.31 -7.16
C ASP A 454 8.66 22.14 -8.22
N ALA A 455 8.94 21.93 -9.52
CA ALA A 455 8.26 22.63 -10.61
C ALA A 455 6.77 22.24 -10.72
N ILE A 456 6.42 21.00 -10.40
CA ILE A 456 5.03 20.54 -10.33
C ILE A 456 4.32 21.20 -9.14
N LEU A 457 4.89 21.11 -7.96
CA LEU A 457 4.27 21.57 -6.71
C LEU A 457 4.18 23.10 -6.65
N GLY A 458 5.16 23.79 -7.17
CA GLY A 458 5.19 25.25 -7.27
C GLY A 458 4.39 25.83 -8.42
N GLY A 459 3.97 25.02 -9.38
CA GLY A 459 3.17 25.44 -10.54
C GLY A 459 3.99 25.93 -11.74
N ASP A 460 5.31 25.94 -11.70
CA ASP A 460 6.16 26.37 -12.83
C ASP A 460 5.91 25.54 -14.09
N ILE A 461 5.58 24.26 -13.95
CA ILE A 461 5.29 23.39 -15.08
C ILE A 461 4.04 23.84 -15.87
N LEU A 462 3.10 24.53 -15.24
CA LEU A 462 1.86 24.98 -15.88
C LEU A 462 2.09 26.06 -16.93
N THR A 463 3.18 26.82 -16.82
CA THR A 463 3.54 27.91 -17.74
C THR A 463 4.75 27.57 -18.61
N ALA A 464 5.35 26.40 -18.44
CA ALA A 464 6.48 25.95 -19.23
C ALA A 464 6.09 25.72 -20.69
N PRO A 465 6.97 26.04 -21.66
CA PRO A 465 6.75 25.63 -23.04
C PRO A 465 6.81 24.11 -23.16
N THR A 466 5.94 23.55 -24.00
CA THR A 466 5.79 22.11 -24.16
C THR A 466 5.90 21.68 -25.60
N LYS A 467 6.15 20.38 -25.81
CA LYS A 467 6.06 19.68 -27.09
C LYS A 467 5.51 18.28 -26.88
N LYS A 468 5.01 17.64 -27.94
CA LYS A 468 4.56 16.24 -27.92
C LYS A 468 5.66 15.31 -28.41
N ILE A 469 5.78 14.14 -27.77
CA ILE A 469 6.67 13.08 -28.23
C ILE A 469 5.92 12.01 -29.04
N PRO A 470 6.60 11.31 -29.98
CA PRO A 470 5.99 10.27 -30.79
C PRO A 470 5.48 9.08 -29.97
N PHE A 471 4.55 8.32 -30.53
CA PHE A 471 3.93 7.07 -30.04
C PHE A 471 3.08 7.25 -28.79
N PHE A 472 3.62 7.81 -27.72
CA PHE A 472 2.91 8.03 -26.44
C PHE A 472 2.06 9.30 -26.46
N ASN A 473 2.35 10.24 -27.36
CA ASN A 473 1.68 11.54 -27.44
C ASN A 473 1.69 12.34 -26.13
N PHE A 474 2.67 12.09 -25.28
CA PHE A 474 2.84 12.85 -24.05
C PHE A 474 3.24 14.28 -24.35
N GLU A 475 2.62 15.19 -23.64
CA GLU A 475 3.04 16.58 -23.58
C GLU A 475 4.19 16.71 -22.58
N VAL A 476 5.34 17.17 -23.04
CA VAL A 476 6.54 17.28 -22.22
C VAL A 476 7.05 18.72 -22.19
N PRO A 477 7.48 19.23 -21.01
CA PRO A 477 8.09 20.56 -20.95
C PRO A 477 9.45 20.56 -21.66
N THR A 478 9.80 21.69 -22.27
CA THR A 478 11.10 21.88 -22.94
C THR A 478 12.11 22.59 -22.04
N ALA A 479 11.65 23.21 -20.96
CA ALA A 479 12.48 23.84 -19.94
C ALA A 479 11.74 23.86 -18.60
N LEU A 480 12.45 23.61 -17.51
CA LEU A 480 11.95 23.72 -16.14
C LEU A 480 13.05 24.33 -15.25
N PRO A 481 12.70 25.17 -14.26
CA PRO A 481 13.68 25.71 -13.30
C PRO A 481 14.41 24.58 -12.57
N GLY A 482 15.73 24.68 -12.46
CA GLY A 482 16.56 23.74 -11.70
C GLY A 482 16.70 22.34 -12.31
N VAL A 483 16.24 22.12 -13.52
CA VAL A 483 16.33 20.86 -14.25
C VAL A 483 17.17 21.06 -15.51
N ASP A 484 18.08 20.11 -15.79
CA ASP A 484 18.85 20.11 -17.03
C ASP A 484 17.90 19.93 -18.24
N PRO A 485 17.78 20.91 -19.15
CA PRO A 485 16.88 20.80 -20.29
C PRO A 485 17.25 19.68 -21.26
N ALA A 486 18.49 19.22 -21.25
CA ALA A 486 18.98 18.16 -22.14
C ALA A 486 18.35 16.78 -21.84
N ILE A 487 17.75 16.58 -20.66
CA ILE A 487 17.11 15.30 -20.29
C ILE A 487 15.62 15.29 -20.57
N LEU A 488 14.96 16.43 -20.76
CA LEU A 488 13.50 16.54 -20.80
C LEU A 488 12.86 15.84 -22.00
N ASP A 489 13.49 15.88 -23.16
CA ASP A 489 13.14 15.02 -24.30
C ASP A 489 14.05 13.78 -24.29
N PRO A 490 13.52 12.57 -24.07
CA PRO A 490 14.36 11.38 -23.96
C PRO A 490 15.14 11.09 -25.23
N ARG A 491 14.72 11.55 -26.40
CA ARG A 491 15.43 11.40 -27.67
C ARG A 491 16.80 12.07 -27.66
N ASP A 492 16.90 13.20 -26.97
CA ASP A 492 18.12 14.00 -26.87
C ASP A 492 19.20 13.34 -25.99
N THR A 493 18.84 12.30 -25.24
CA THR A 493 19.78 11.53 -24.43
C THR A 493 20.47 10.40 -25.19
N TYR A 494 20.05 10.13 -26.42
CA TYR A 494 20.63 9.13 -27.31
C TYR A 494 21.61 9.77 -28.30
N ALA A 495 22.65 9.01 -28.67
CA ALA A 495 23.55 9.43 -29.75
C ALA A 495 22.86 9.44 -31.12
N ASP A 496 21.89 8.53 -31.30
CA ASP A 496 21.04 8.41 -32.48
C ASP A 496 19.57 8.27 -32.04
N ALA A 497 18.74 9.20 -32.44
CA ALA A 497 17.30 9.21 -32.11
C ALA A 497 16.56 7.96 -32.65
N ALA A 498 17.08 7.28 -33.69
CA ALA A 498 16.52 6.04 -34.19
C ALA A 498 16.58 4.90 -33.16
N GLN A 499 17.56 4.92 -32.28
CA GLN A 499 17.68 3.95 -31.18
C GLN A 499 16.55 4.15 -30.17
N TRP A 500 16.21 5.39 -29.84
CA TRP A 500 15.06 5.68 -29.00
C TRP A 500 13.77 5.20 -29.66
N GLU A 501 13.59 5.47 -30.95
CA GLU A 501 12.37 5.10 -31.69
C GLU A 501 12.12 3.59 -31.66
N GLU A 502 13.15 2.77 -31.85
CA GLU A 502 13.06 1.31 -31.77
C GLU A 502 12.59 0.85 -30.37
N LYS A 503 13.23 1.37 -29.32
CA LYS A 503 12.87 1.04 -27.95
C LYS A 503 11.49 1.56 -27.56
N ALA A 504 11.11 2.74 -28.05
CA ALA A 504 9.80 3.32 -27.82
C ALA A 504 8.67 2.50 -28.44
N LYS A 505 8.86 1.97 -29.65
CA LYS A 505 7.92 1.05 -30.30
C LYS A 505 7.76 -0.24 -29.51
N ASP A 506 8.85 -0.81 -29.01
CA ASP A 506 8.81 -2.02 -28.17
C ASP A 506 8.04 -1.77 -26.87
N LEU A 507 8.36 -0.70 -26.13
CA LEU A 507 7.66 -0.38 -24.90
C LEU A 507 6.19 -0.04 -25.16
N ALA A 508 5.88 0.71 -26.20
CA ALA A 508 4.49 1.01 -26.59
C ALA A 508 3.69 -0.26 -26.86
N ALA A 509 4.27 -1.24 -27.58
CA ALA A 509 3.63 -2.52 -27.82
C ALA A 509 3.34 -3.29 -26.51
N ARG A 510 4.23 -3.21 -25.53
CA ARG A 510 4.06 -3.83 -24.21
C ARG A 510 2.91 -3.19 -23.42
N PHE A 511 2.80 -1.87 -23.46
CA PHE A 511 1.65 -1.15 -22.87
C PHE A 511 0.32 -1.56 -23.52
N ILE A 512 0.27 -1.58 -24.85
CA ILE A 512 -0.92 -1.96 -25.61
C ILE A 512 -1.35 -3.38 -25.25
N LYS A 513 -0.42 -4.33 -25.27
CA LYS A 513 -0.68 -5.73 -24.90
C LYS A 513 -1.20 -5.85 -23.45
N ASN A 514 -0.58 -5.14 -22.51
CA ASN A 514 -1.05 -5.13 -21.12
C ASN A 514 -2.46 -4.56 -20.98
N PHE A 515 -2.79 -3.54 -21.75
CA PHE A 515 -4.08 -2.87 -21.63
C PHE A 515 -5.27 -3.69 -22.16
N ASP A 516 -5.03 -4.67 -23.04
CA ASP A 516 -6.08 -5.55 -23.58
C ASP A 516 -6.95 -6.15 -22.49
N LYS A 517 -6.38 -6.46 -21.36
CA LYS A 517 -7.09 -7.00 -20.20
C LYS A 517 -8.15 -6.08 -19.59
N TYR A 518 -8.12 -4.78 -19.85
CA TYR A 518 -9.13 -3.81 -19.37
C TYR A 518 -10.23 -3.53 -20.40
N THR A 519 -10.16 -4.11 -21.57
CA THR A 519 -11.12 -3.88 -22.65
C THR A 519 -12.37 -4.77 -22.59
N SER A 520 -12.54 -5.51 -21.49
CA SER A 520 -13.72 -6.34 -21.25
C SER A 520 -14.99 -5.54 -20.96
N ASN A 521 -14.86 -4.26 -20.59
CA ASN A 521 -15.99 -3.34 -20.40
C ASN A 521 -15.86 -2.09 -21.27
N GLU A 522 -16.95 -1.33 -21.40
CA GLU A 522 -16.98 -0.12 -22.24
C GLU A 522 -16.05 0.98 -21.73
N ALA A 523 -15.90 1.12 -20.40
CA ALA A 523 -15.01 2.10 -19.79
C ALA A 523 -13.54 1.86 -20.20
N GLY A 524 -13.08 0.62 -20.20
CA GLY A 524 -11.74 0.26 -20.66
C GLY A 524 -11.56 0.43 -22.17
N LYS A 525 -12.54 0.01 -22.98
CA LYS A 525 -12.50 0.19 -24.44
C LYS A 525 -12.35 1.65 -24.84
N ALA A 526 -13.06 2.55 -24.16
CA ALA A 526 -13.03 3.99 -24.43
C ALA A 526 -11.65 4.63 -24.19
N LEU A 527 -10.76 3.99 -23.44
CA LEU A 527 -9.44 4.51 -23.10
C LEU A 527 -8.33 4.05 -24.05
N VAL A 528 -8.56 3.10 -24.93
CA VAL A 528 -7.54 2.54 -25.83
C VAL A 528 -6.83 3.65 -26.64
N ALA A 529 -7.58 4.64 -27.13
CA ALA A 529 -7.03 5.75 -27.90
C ALA A 529 -6.13 6.71 -27.07
N ALA A 530 -6.22 6.67 -25.74
CA ALA A 530 -5.38 7.49 -24.85
C ALA A 530 -4.00 6.85 -24.59
N GLY A 531 -3.86 5.58 -24.88
CA GLY A 531 -2.59 4.86 -24.79
C GLY A 531 -1.66 5.10 -25.98
N PRO A 532 -0.52 4.40 -26.01
CA PRO A 532 0.40 4.50 -27.14
C PRO A 532 -0.25 4.10 -28.47
N GLN A 533 0.18 4.76 -29.54
CA GLN A 533 -0.23 4.47 -30.93
C GLN A 533 1.01 4.10 -31.75
N LEU A 534 0.98 2.99 -32.48
CA LEU A 534 2.05 2.48 -33.33
C LEU A 534 1.75 2.76 -34.82
#